data_150c450a028d016208d5a7bf9f18c484
#
_entry.id   150c450a028d016208d5a7bf9f18c484
#
_cell.length_a   1.000
_cell.length_b   1.000
_cell.length_c   1.000
_cell.angle_alpha   90.00
_cell.angle_beta   90.00
_cell.angle_gamma   90.00
#
_symmetry.space_group_name_H-M   'P 1'
#
loop_
_entity.id
_entity.type
_entity.pdbx_description
1 polymer ?
#
loop_
_entity_poly.entity_id
_entity_poly.type
_entity_poly.pdbx_seq_one_letter_code
_entity_poly.pdbx_strand_id
1 'polypeptide(L)'
;TAASLHEATGLPVLMTVEEIAAAALPALPEEQRVEVFNRCSIEELPWLREHPGTLYPDVPQVLRTLCKRYPLYIVSNCQDGYIQTFLEVSGLGDCFAGFTCSGMTGHGKGENLKMIVQKHGIERPLYIGDTQGDCNACRFAGVPFIHAAYGMGQVDHEVPRIERFADLLELIPTILKD
;
A
#
# COMPACT_ATOMS: atom_id res chain seq x y z
N THR A 1 2.12 14.02 -3.57
CA THR A 1 2.04 12.92 -2.60
C THR A 1 0.94 13.16 -1.57
N ALA A 2 0.50 12.13 -0.81
CA ALA A 2 -0.48 12.30 0.26
C ALA A 2 -0.05 13.37 1.29
N ALA A 3 1.25 13.41 1.62
CA ALA A 3 1.81 14.45 2.49
C ALA A 3 1.68 15.85 1.89
N SER A 4 1.96 16.02 0.59
CA SER A 4 1.81 17.30 -0.10
C SER A 4 0.35 17.77 -0.14
N LEU A 5 -0.58 16.83 -0.29
CA LEU A 5 -2.02 17.14 -0.25
C LEU A 5 -2.43 17.57 1.15
N HIS A 6 -1.97 16.89 2.20
CA HIS A 6 -2.22 17.29 3.59
C HIS A 6 -1.69 18.70 3.89
N GLU A 7 -0.46 19.01 3.48
CA GLU A 7 0.12 20.35 3.64
C GLU A 7 -0.69 21.42 2.93
N ALA A 8 -1.19 21.13 1.73
CA ALA A 8 -1.96 22.08 0.92
C ALA A 8 -3.43 22.26 1.39
N THR A 9 -4.04 21.22 1.94
CA THR A 9 -5.49 21.18 2.19
C THR A 9 -5.86 21.01 3.66
N GLY A 10 -4.92 20.58 4.51
CA GLY A 10 -5.19 20.18 5.90
C GLY A 10 -5.99 18.88 6.06
N LEU A 11 -6.24 18.16 4.96
CA LEU A 11 -6.98 16.89 4.99
C LEU A 11 -6.13 15.76 5.58
N PRO A 12 -6.75 14.77 6.26
CA PRO A 12 -6.03 13.61 6.76
C PRO A 12 -5.32 12.85 5.63
N VAL A 13 -4.09 12.42 5.89
CA VAL A 13 -3.23 11.73 4.89
C VAL A 13 -3.80 10.38 4.44
N LEU A 14 -4.70 9.79 5.21
CA LEU A 14 -5.22 8.43 5.05
C LEU A 14 -6.67 8.36 4.54
N MET A 15 -7.09 9.36 3.77
CA MET A 15 -8.41 9.36 3.15
C MET A 15 -8.43 8.52 1.87
N THR A 16 -9.60 7.96 1.55
CA THR A 16 -9.84 7.38 0.23
C THR A 16 -9.91 8.49 -0.84
N VAL A 17 -9.78 8.13 -2.11
CA VAL A 17 -9.90 9.07 -3.22
C VAL A 17 -11.26 9.76 -3.21
N GLU A 18 -12.32 9.02 -2.89
CA GLU A 18 -13.70 9.54 -2.81
C GLU A 18 -13.86 10.55 -1.67
N GLU A 19 -13.28 10.26 -0.51
CA GLU A 19 -13.28 11.16 0.65
C GLU A 19 -12.49 12.45 0.36
N ILE A 20 -11.31 12.32 -0.27
CA ILE A 20 -10.50 13.45 -0.72
C ILE A 20 -11.30 14.28 -1.72
N ALA A 21 -11.94 13.64 -2.70
CA ALA A 21 -12.74 14.30 -3.71
C ALA A 21 -13.91 15.07 -3.11
N ALA A 22 -14.61 14.47 -2.14
CA ALA A 22 -15.71 15.11 -1.46
C ALA A 22 -15.27 16.33 -0.64
N ALA A 23 -14.12 16.25 0.02
CA ALA A 23 -13.58 17.34 0.82
C ALA A 23 -12.96 18.47 -0.02
N ALA A 24 -12.26 18.13 -1.10
CA ALA A 24 -11.60 19.10 -1.97
C ALA A 24 -12.56 19.81 -2.93
N LEU A 25 -13.62 19.13 -3.38
CA LEU A 25 -14.55 19.61 -4.39
C LEU A 25 -16.03 19.51 -3.94
N PRO A 26 -16.39 20.06 -2.76
CA PRO A 26 -17.72 19.88 -2.17
C PRO A 26 -18.87 20.44 -3.04
N ALA A 27 -18.58 21.39 -3.90
CA ALA A 27 -19.57 22.02 -4.78
C ALA A 27 -19.90 21.21 -6.04
N LEU A 28 -19.09 20.17 -6.37
CA LEU A 28 -19.33 19.34 -7.54
C LEU A 28 -20.21 18.13 -7.20
N PRO A 29 -21.10 17.70 -8.13
CA PRO A 29 -21.76 16.40 -8.04
C PRO A 29 -20.74 15.25 -7.97
N GLU A 30 -21.12 14.14 -7.33
CA GLU A 30 -20.25 12.99 -7.13
C GLU A 30 -19.64 12.45 -8.43
N GLU A 31 -20.44 12.30 -9.47
CA GLU A 31 -19.96 11.84 -10.79
C GLU A 31 -18.86 12.73 -11.37
N GLN A 32 -18.99 14.06 -11.24
CA GLN A 32 -17.97 15.00 -11.71
C GLN A 32 -16.71 14.95 -10.84
N ARG A 33 -16.86 14.75 -9.52
CA ARG A 33 -15.72 14.57 -8.62
C ARG A 33 -14.90 13.35 -9.00
N VAL A 34 -15.57 12.22 -9.23
CA VAL A 34 -14.90 10.98 -9.66
C VAL A 34 -14.18 11.19 -11.00
N GLU A 35 -14.80 11.86 -11.97
CA GLU A 35 -14.16 12.14 -13.26
C GLU A 35 -12.90 13.00 -13.11
N VAL A 36 -12.96 14.09 -12.32
CA VAL A 36 -11.80 14.95 -12.05
C VAL A 36 -10.65 14.15 -11.43
N PHE A 37 -10.93 13.33 -10.41
CA PHE A 37 -9.89 12.55 -9.73
C PHE A 37 -9.31 11.45 -10.62
N ASN A 38 -10.12 10.79 -11.43
CA ASN A 38 -9.63 9.81 -12.41
C ASN A 38 -8.68 10.48 -13.43
N ARG A 39 -9.02 11.66 -13.92
CA ARG A 39 -8.15 12.43 -14.81
C ARG A 39 -6.86 12.84 -14.11
N CYS A 40 -6.94 13.37 -12.88
CA CYS A 40 -5.75 13.71 -12.10
C CYS A 40 -4.83 12.51 -11.92
N SER A 41 -5.37 11.33 -11.57
CA SER A 41 -4.59 10.11 -11.40
C SER A 41 -3.88 9.69 -12.70
N ILE A 42 -4.54 9.82 -13.84
CA ILE A 42 -3.94 9.51 -15.15
C ILE A 42 -2.82 10.49 -15.49
N GLU A 43 -3.04 11.80 -15.28
CA GLU A 43 -2.07 12.85 -15.57
C GLU A 43 -0.86 12.82 -14.59
N GLU A 44 -1.07 12.37 -13.36
CA GLU A 44 -0.03 12.25 -12.34
C GLU A 44 0.98 11.14 -12.65
N LEU A 45 0.57 10.04 -13.29
CA LEU A 45 1.46 8.90 -13.54
C LEU A 45 2.71 9.23 -14.36
N PRO A 46 2.63 10.01 -15.48
CA PRO A 46 3.83 10.47 -16.18
C PRO A 46 4.74 11.31 -15.30
N TRP A 47 4.15 12.20 -14.49
CA TRP A 47 4.92 13.05 -13.57
C TRP A 47 5.65 12.23 -12.50
N LEU A 48 5.00 11.20 -11.94
CA LEU A 48 5.62 10.31 -10.96
C LEU A 48 6.77 9.47 -11.55
N ARG A 49 6.74 9.17 -12.85
CA ARG A 49 7.87 8.49 -13.52
C ARG A 49 9.10 9.38 -13.59
N GLU A 50 8.92 10.67 -13.84
CA GLU A 50 10.00 11.66 -13.91
C GLU A 50 10.46 12.11 -12.51
N HIS A 51 9.56 12.09 -11.52
CA HIS A 51 9.78 12.59 -10.17
C HIS A 51 9.39 11.53 -9.12
N PRO A 52 10.04 10.36 -9.11
CA PRO A 52 9.72 9.30 -8.15
C PRO A 52 10.01 9.75 -6.73
N GLY A 53 9.17 9.35 -5.79
CA GLY A 53 9.39 9.56 -4.37
C GLY A 53 10.66 8.83 -3.88
N THR A 54 11.19 9.29 -2.76
CA THR A 54 12.32 8.61 -2.09
C THR A 54 11.81 7.40 -1.31
N LEU A 55 12.46 6.27 -1.49
CA LEU A 55 12.18 5.08 -0.69
C LEU A 55 12.70 5.28 0.75
N TYR A 56 12.02 4.65 1.71
CA TYR A 56 12.58 4.52 3.05
C TYR A 56 13.93 3.80 3.02
N PRO A 57 14.81 4.08 3.99
CA PRO A 57 16.12 3.43 4.08
C PRO A 57 16.00 1.90 4.00
N ASP A 58 16.97 1.27 3.37
CA ASP A 58 17.14 -0.18 3.25
C ASP A 58 16.06 -0.93 2.46
N VAL A 59 14.98 -0.28 2.01
CA VAL A 59 13.87 -0.95 1.30
C VAL A 59 14.36 -1.79 0.11
N PRO A 60 15.19 -1.28 -0.83
CA PRO A 60 15.62 -2.09 -1.96
C PRO A 60 16.44 -3.32 -1.54
N GLN A 61 17.35 -3.15 -0.58
CA GLN A 61 18.22 -4.23 -0.12
C GLN A 61 17.43 -5.32 0.62
N VAL A 62 16.50 -4.92 1.48
CA VAL A 62 15.64 -5.84 2.25
C VAL A 62 14.73 -6.61 1.31
N LEU A 63 14.05 -5.95 0.37
CA LEU A 63 13.18 -6.62 -0.61
C LEU A 63 13.96 -7.63 -1.46
N ARG A 64 15.15 -7.26 -1.98
CA ARG A 64 16.01 -8.17 -2.73
C ARG A 64 16.53 -9.35 -1.91
N THR A 65 16.57 -9.22 -0.58
CA THR A 65 16.92 -10.32 0.32
C THR A 65 15.73 -11.23 0.57
N LEU A 66 14.58 -10.64 0.89
CA LEU A 66 13.36 -11.38 1.21
C LEU A 66 12.79 -12.14 0.02
N CYS A 67 12.80 -11.56 -1.19
CA CYS A 67 12.23 -12.19 -2.39
C CYS A 67 12.99 -13.46 -2.82
N LYS A 68 14.20 -13.70 -2.31
CA LYS A 68 14.93 -14.96 -2.53
C LYS A 68 14.39 -16.14 -1.73
N ARG A 69 13.63 -15.85 -0.67
CA ARG A 69 13.09 -16.84 0.27
C ARG A 69 11.57 -16.89 0.27
N TYR A 70 10.92 -15.77 0.03
CA TYR A 70 9.47 -15.61 0.15
C TYR A 70 8.91 -14.97 -1.13
N PRO A 71 7.78 -15.45 -1.66
CA PRO A 71 7.06 -14.73 -2.70
C PRO A 71 6.45 -13.47 -2.10
N LEU A 72 6.81 -12.30 -2.65
CA LEU A 72 6.32 -11.01 -2.19
C LEU A 72 5.17 -10.52 -3.07
N TYR A 73 4.20 -9.86 -2.45
CA TYR A 73 3.03 -9.31 -3.14
C TYR A 73 2.76 -7.88 -2.66
N ILE A 74 2.17 -7.05 -3.54
CA ILE A 74 1.68 -5.72 -3.16
C ILE A 74 0.15 -5.73 -3.18
N VAL A 75 -0.46 -5.26 -2.09
CA VAL A 75 -1.91 -5.01 -2.00
C VAL A 75 -2.13 -3.58 -1.52
N SER A 76 -2.77 -2.75 -2.34
CA SER A 76 -2.93 -1.32 -2.07
C SER A 76 -4.37 -0.84 -2.32
N ASN A 77 -4.74 0.28 -1.71
CA ASN A 77 -5.97 1.00 -2.04
C ASN A 77 -5.79 2.05 -3.15
N CYS A 78 -4.60 2.09 -3.78
CA CYS A 78 -4.34 3.06 -4.84
C CYS A 78 -5.17 2.79 -6.11
N GLN A 79 -5.18 3.77 -7.00
CA GLN A 79 -5.72 3.65 -8.34
C GLN A 79 -4.83 2.73 -9.20
N ASP A 80 -5.38 2.23 -10.30
CA ASP A 80 -4.61 1.45 -11.27
C ASP A 80 -3.49 2.31 -11.89
N GLY A 81 -2.36 1.69 -12.16
CA GLY A 81 -1.17 2.34 -12.72
C GLY A 81 -0.12 2.75 -11.67
N TYR A 82 -0.50 3.01 -10.41
CA TYR A 82 0.47 3.46 -9.39
C TYR A 82 1.46 2.38 -8.99
N ILE A 83 1.00 1.13 -8.79
CA ILE A 83 1.91 0.02 -8.45
C ILE A 83 2.85 -0.24 -9.62
N GLN A 84 2.33 -0.27 -10.84
CA GLN A 84 3.13 -0.46 -12.05
C GLN A 84 4.21 0.61 -12.17
N THR A 85 3.83 1.89 -11.99
CA THR A 85 4.78 3.01 -12.00
C THR A 85 5.84 2.87 -10.90
N PHE A 86 5.42 2.50 -9.66
CA PHE A 86 6.37 2.24 -8.58
C PHE A 86 7.38 1.14 -8.93
N LEU A 87 6.92 0.01 -9.45
CA LEU A 87 7.78 -1.12 -9.83
C LEU A 87 8.76 -0.74 -10.95
N GLU A 88 8.28 0.04 -11.92
CA GLU A 88 9.08 0.55 -13.04
C GLU A 88 10.21 1.47 -12.53
N VAL A 89 9.86 2.53 -11.79
CA VAL A 89 10.84 3.56 -11.38
C VAL A 89 11.78 3.09 -10.28
N SER A 90 11.35 2.19 -9.41
CA SER A 90 12.19 1.64 -8.33
C SER A 90 13.13 0.54 -8.80
N GLY A 91 12.87 -0.08 -9.96
CA GLY A 91 13.59 -1.26 -10.44
C GLY A 91 13.46 -2.47 -9.50
N LEU A 92 12.34 -2.58 -8.78
CA LEU A 92 12.06 -3.66 -7.83
C LEU A 92 11.00 -4.64 -8.34
N GLY A 93 10.59 -4.54 -9.60
CA GLY A 93 9.55 -5.40 -10.19
C GLY A 93 9.83 -6.89 -10.01
N ASP A 94 11.08 -7.30 -10.21
CA ASP A 94 11.52 -8.70 -10.09
C ASP A 94 11.43 -9.26 -8.67
N CYS A 95 11.28 -8.39 -7.65
CA CYS A 95 11.11 -8.82 -6.26
C CYS A 95 9.69 -9.30 -5.95
N PHE A 96 8.70 -8.95 -6.78
CA PHE A 96 7.30 -9.22 -6.50
C PHE A 96 6.71 -10.28 -7.42
N ALA A 97 6.09 -11.30 -6.84
CA ALA A 97 5.38 -12.37 -7.56
C ALA A 97 4.02 -11.90 -8.11
N GLY A 98 3.50 -10.79 -7.60
CA GLY A 98 2.25 -10.20 -8.09
C GLY A 98 1.78 -9.02 -7.24
N PHE A 99 0.73 -8.38 -7.72
CA PHE A 99 0.12 -7.26 -7.02
C PHE A 99 -1.37 -7.13 -7.37
N THR A 100 -2.07 -6.37 -6.54
CA THR A 100 -3.45 -5.93 -6.79
C THR A 100 -3.72 -4.62 -6.06
N CYS A 101 -4.68 -3.86 -6.56
CA CYS A 101 -5.14 -2.64 -5.89
C CYS A 101 -6.64 -2.41 -6.12
N SER A 102 -7.20 -1.49 -5.33
CA SER A 102 -8.61 -1.13 -5.43
C SER A 102 -8.98 -0.59 -6.81
N GLY A 103 -8.10 0.20 -7.44
CA GLY A 103 -8.31 0.72 -8.78
C GLY A 103 -8.40 -0.34 -9.87
N MET A 104 -7.75 -1.52 -9.69
CA MET A 104 -7.82 -2.64 -10.62
C MET A 104 -9.09 -3.49 -10.44
N THR A 105 -9.56 -3.63 -9.20
CA THR A 105 -10.57 -4.63 -8.85
C THR A 105 -11.93 -4.02 -8.49
N GLY A 106 -11.97 -2.76 -8.11
CA GLY A 106 -13.14 -2.12 -7.49
C GLY A 106 -13.42 -2.58 -6.06
N HIS A 107 -12.54 -3.42 -5.48
CA HIS A 107 -12.72 -3.99 -4.13
C HIS A 107 -11.83 -3.29 -3.11
N GLY A 108 -12.25 -3.35 -1.84
CA GLY A 108 -11.45 -2.88 -0.72
C GLY A 108 -10.22 -3.75 -0.45
N LYS A 109 -9.26 -3.22 0.32
CA LYS A 109 -7.99 -3.90 0.62
C LYS A 109 -8.17 -5.29 1.24
N GLY A 110 -9.15 -5.47 2.13
CA GLY A 110 -9.40 -6.76 2.77
C GLY A 110 -9.86 -7.84 1.80
N GLU A 111 -10.70 -7.48 0.83
CA GLU A 111 -11.15 -8.39 -0.24
C GLU A 111 -9.98 -8.70 -1.18
N ASN A 112 -9.20 -7.69 -1.55
CA ASN A 112 -8.00 -7.85 -2.36
C ASN A 112 -6.95 -8.76 -1.70
N LEU A 113 -6.77 -8.67 -0.37
CA LEU A 113 -5.93 -9.61 0.40
C LEU A 113 -6.45 -11.04 0.29
N LYS A 114 -7.75 -11.28 0.48
CA LYS A 114 -8.35 -12.62 0.30
C LYS A 114 -8.13 -13.15 -1.11
N MET A 115 -8.35 -12.30 -2.12
CA MET A 115 -8.17 -12.68 -3.52
C MET A 115 -6.73 -13.10 -3.82
N ILE A 116 -5.74 -12.34 -3.37
CA ILE A 116 -4.32 -12.69 -3.59
C ILE A 116 -3.95 -13.99 -2.87
N VAL A 117 -4.34 -14.14 -1.61
CA VAL A 117 -4.07 -15.35 -0.83
C VAL A 117 -4.66 -16.58 -1.51
N GLN A 118 -5.92 -16.52 -1.95
CA GLN A 118 -6.60 -17.63 -2.63
C GLN A 118 -6.00 -17.91 -4.02
N LYS A 119 -5.81 -16.87 -4.82
CA LYS A 119 -5.29 -16.99 -6.20
C LYS A 119 -3.92 -17.66 -6.25
N HIS A 120 -3.08 -17.39 -5.27
CA HIS A 120 -1.70 -17.88 -5.23
C HIS A 120 -1.48 -19.03 -4.25
N GLY A 121 -2.54 -19.53 -3.60
CA GLY A 121 -2.45 -20.65 -2.65
C GLY A 121 -1.52 -20.37 -1.48
N ILE A 122 -1.53 -19.14 -0.93
CA ILE A 122 -0.60 -18.74 0.12
C ILE A 122 -1.07 -19.34 1.44
N GLU A 123 -0.35 -20.31 1.96
CA GLU A 123 -0.71 -21.02 3.20
C GLU A 123 -0.40 -20.22 4.47
N ARG A 124 0.69 -19.46 4.48
CA ARG A 124 1.16 -18.66 5.62
C ARG A 124 1.35 -17.19 5.21
N PRO A 125 0.26 -16.46 4.96
CA PRO A 125 0.34 -15.05 4.60
C PRO A 125 0.78 -14.21 5.79
N LEU A 126 1.51 -13.12 5.52
CA LEU A 126 1.86 -12.08 6.48
C LEU A 126 1.79 -10.74 5.78
N TYR A 127 1.13 -9.77 6.39
CA TYR A 127 1.00 -8.43 5.81
C TYR A 127 1.73 -7.38 6.65
N ILE A 128 2.46 -6.53 5.99
CA ILE A 128 3.15 -5.37 6.59
C ILE A 128 2.46 -4.10 6.09
N GLY A 129 2.00 -3.27 7.01
CA GLY A 129 1.33 -2.01 6.71
C GLY A 129 1.48 -1.03 7.85
N ASP A 130 1.12 0.22 7.60
CA ASP A 130 1.38 1.31 8.55
C ASP A 130 0.11 1.94 9.13
N THR A 131 -1.09 1.50 8.71
CA THR A 131 -2.34 2.16 9.07
C THR A 131 -3.29 1.25 9.84
N GLN A 132 -4.21 1.86 10.59
CA GLN A 132 -5.36 1.15 11.16
C GLN A 132 -6.22 0.49 10.09
N GLY A 133 -6.33 1.12 8.91
CA GLY A 133 -7.02 0.54 7.74
C GLY A 133 -6.39 -0.76 7.27
N ASP A 134 -5.05 -0.85 7.26
CA ASP A 134 -4.32 -2.08 6.94
C ASP A 134 -4.59 -3.18 7.97
N CYS A 135 -4.54 -2.83 9.25
CA CYS A 135 -4.84 -3.76 10.34
C CYS A 135 -6.27 -4.30 10.24
N ASN A 136 -7.25 -3.44 9.97
CA ASN A 136 -8.65 -3.83 9.79
C ASN A 136 -8.84 -4.73 8.56
N ALA A 137 -8.17 -4.41 7.44
CA ALA A 137 -8.18 -5.23 6.23
C ALA A 137 -7.60 -6.63 6.48
N CYS A 138 -6.50 -6.71 7.23
CA CYS A 138 -5.89 -7.98 7.63
C CYS A 138 -6.80 -8.80 8.53
N ARG A 139 -7.44 -8.17 9.52
CA ARG A 139 -8.44 -8.83 10.38
C ARG A 139 -9.60 -9.39 9.56
N PHE A 140 -10.13 -8.61 8.62
CA PHE A 140 -11.18 -9.05 7.69
C PHE A 140 -10.74 -10.24 6.83
N ALA A 141 -9.49 -10.22 6.35
CA ALA A 141 -8.94 -11.27 5.49
C ALA A 141 -8.47 -12.52 6.25
N GLY A 142 -8.31 -12.45 7.58
CA GLY A 142 -7.72 -13.52 8.38
C GLY A 142 -6.20 -13.63 8.18
N VAL A 143 -5.53 -12.52 7.83
CA VAL A 143 -4.09 -12.44 7.58
C VAL A 143 -3.39 -11.82 8.79
N PRO A 144 -2.34 -12.42 9.36
CA PRO A 144 -1.51 -11.79 10.38
C PRO A 144 -0.91 -10.48 9.91
N PHE A 145 -0.82 -9.50 10.81
CA PHE A 145 -0.41 -8.14 10.54
C PHE A 145 0.84 -7.74 11.34
N ILE A 146 1.75 -7.02 10.69
CA ILE A 146 2.86 -6.32 11.34
C ILE A 146 2.70 -4.82 11.04
N HIS A 147 2.76 -4.01 12.10
CA HIS A 147 2.72 -2.56 11.98
C HIS A 147 4.09 -1.99 11.64
N ALA A 148 4.17 -1.30 10.50
CA ALA A 148 5.34 -0.50 10.11
C ALA A 148 5.28 0.86 10.81
N ALA A 149 5.77 0.93 12.06
CA ALA A 149 5.61 2.10 12.93
C ALA A 149 6.37 3.36 12.45
N TYR A 150 7.30 3.20 11.51
CA TYR A 150 7.97 4.33 10.83
C TYR A 150 7.12 4.96 9.71
N GLY A 151 5.97 4.38 9.39
CA GLY A 151 5.03 4.91 8.40
C GLY A 151 4.25 6.12 8.90
N MET A 152 3.18 6.46 8.18
CA MET A 152 2.41 7.69 8.42
C MET A 152 1.22 7.47 9.37
N GLY A 153 0.79 6.22 9.56
CA GLY A 153 -0.38 5.88 10.36
C GLY A 153 -0.05 5.34 11.73
N GLN A 154 -1.10 5.14 12.51
CA GLN A 154 -1.05 4.51 13.82
C GLN A 154 -2.05 3.37 13.90
N VAL A 155 -1.84 2.45 14.84
CA VAL A 155 -2.74 1.34 15.15
C VAL A 155 -3.17 1.48 16.61
N ASP A 156 -4.47 1.33 16.87
CA ASP A 156 -5.13 1.63 18.14
C ASP A 156 -4.97 0.55 19.23
N HIS A 157 -4.25 -0.53 18.93
CA HIS A 157 -3.98 -1.63 19.86
C HIS A 157 -2.62 -2.25 19.61
N GLU A 158 -2.12 -3.03 20.57
CA GLU A 158 -0.83 -3.69 20.46
C GLU A 158 -0.85 -4.78 19.39
N VAL A 159 0.09 -4.67 18.45
CA VAL A 159 0.38 -5.64 17.40
C VAL A 159 1.90 -5.76 17.24
N PRO A 160 2.42 -6.86 16.68
CA PRO A 160 3.82 -6.91 16.27
C PRO A 160 4.16 -5.71 15.39
N ARG A 161 5.28 -5.05 15.67
CA ARG A 161 5.69 -3.85 14.95
C ARG A 161 7.17 -3.82 14.64
N ILE A 162 7.52 -3.05 13.64
CA ILE A 162 8.90 -2.74 13.25
C ILE A 162 9.11 -1.23 13.26
N GLU A 163 10.27 -0.79 13.72
CA GLU A 163 10.68 0.62 13.75
C GLU A 163 11.47 1.02 12.49
N ARG A 164 11.99 0.04 11.75
CA ARG A 164 12.70 0.21 10.47
C ARG A 164 12.35 -0.95 9.55
N PHE A 165 12.38 -0.70 8.25
CA PHE A 165 12.10 -1.73 7.26
C PHE A 165 13.08 -2.93 7.36
N ALA A 166 14.31 -2.67 7.73
CA ALA A 166 15.35 -3.69 7.92
C ALA A 166 15.02 -4.72 9.03
N ASP A 167 14.21 -4.35 10.02
CA ASP A 167 13.83 -5.23 11.13
C ASP A 167 13.03 -6.48 10.63
N LEU A 168 12.47 -6.42 9.41
CA LEU A 168 11.80 -7.55 8.76
C LEU A 168 12.73 -8.75 8.55
N LEU A 169 14.02 -8.52 8.34
CA LEU A 169 14.98 -9.60 8.10
C LEU A 169 15.12 -10.55 9.31
N GLU A 170 14.93 -10.02 10.51
CA GLU A 170 14.98 -10.80 11.75
C GLU A 170 13.60 -11.28 12.18
N LEU A 171 12.57 -10.46 11.97
CA LEU A 171 11.23 -10.74 12.47
C LEU A 171 10.50 -11.80 11.64
N ILE A 172 10.58 -11.75 10.31
CA ILE A 172 9.85 -12.69 9.44
C ILE A 172 10.23 -14.15 9.70
N PRO A 173 11.53 -14.53 9.76
CA PRO A 173 11.92 -15.92 10.07
C PRO A 173 11.37 -16.39 11.42
N THR A 174 11.35 -15.52 12.42
CA THR A 174 10.83 -15.84 13.75
C THR A 174 9.32 -16.12 13.74
N ILE A 175 8.54 -15.30 13.00
CA ILE A 175 7.08 -15.47 12.89
C ILE A 175 6.74 -16.70 12.05
N LEU A 176 7.42 -16.88 10.92
CA LEU A 176 7.18 -18.00 10.03
C LEU A 176 7.85 -19.31 10.50
N LYS A 177 8.64 -19.27 11.59
CA LYS A 177 9.36 -20.44 12.17
C LYS A 177 10.20 -21.18 11.11
N ASP A 178 10.93 -20.42 10.32
CA ASP A 178 11.85 -20.92 9.31
C ASP A 178 13.25 -21.18 9.89
#